data_2291c03e1012d7666128920f178ac506
#
_entry.id   2291c03e1012d7666128920f178ac506
#
_cell.length_a   1.000
_cell.length_b   1.000
_cell.length_c   1.000
_cell.angle_alpha   90.00
_cell.angle_beta   90.00
_cell.angle_gamma   90.00
#
_symmetry.space_group_name_H-M   'P 1'
#
loop_
_entity.id
_entity.type
_entity.pdbx_description
1 polymer ?
#
loop_
_entity_poly.entity_id
_entity_poly.type
_entity_poly.pdbx_seq_one_letter_code
_entity_poly.pdbx_strand_id
1 'polypeptide(L)'
;MKINKAELEAVAVKASQYPPEDIPEIAFAGRSNVGKSSLLNLITGRKALARVSGSPGKTRTINFYRCDDLFRIVDLPGYGFAKVSRAESEKWGAMIEGYLENRKTLRKVVQLVDIRHKPSAQDVQMYEYLKYYGLDGIVVATKADKVGNNQKAAYIKTIRQTLGMGREDKVIPVSVLKKTGDEELLEVIISLL
;
A
#
# COMPACT_ATOMS: atom_id res chain seq x y z
N MET A 1 -2.65 -5.48 -18.40
CA MET A 1 -4.06 -5.87 -18.10
C MET A 1 -4.73 -4.70 -17.39
N LYS A 2 -6.02 -4.49 -17.58
CA LYS A 2 -6.78 -3.40 -16.95
C LYS A 2 -7.84 -4.03 -16.04
N ILE A 3 -8.04 -3.49 -14.85
CA ILE A 3 -9.11 -3.92 -13.94
C ILE A 3 -10.44 -3.37 -14.49
N ASN A 4 -11.37 -4.26 -14.85
CA ASN A 4 -12.67 -3.88 -15.42
C ASN A 4 -13.70 -3.59 -14.33
N LYS A 5 -13.68 -4.38 -13.26
CA LYS A 5 -14.61 -4.26 -12.13
C LYS A 5 -13.84 -4.21 -10.82
N ALA A 6 -14.12 -3.23 -9.99
CA ALA A 6 -13.60 -3.16 -8.62
C ALA A 6 -14.70 -2.65 -7.70
N GLU A 7 -14.95 -3.36 -6.61
CA GLU A 7 -16.02 -3.08 -5.64
C GLU A 7 -15.51 -3.24 -4.22
N LEU A 8 -16.00 -2.39 -3.31
CA LEU A 8 -15.77 -2.56 -1.87
C LEU A 8 -16.56 -3.80 -1.38
N GLU A 9 -15.84 -4.83 -0.97
CA GLU A 9 -16.43 -6.09 -0.51
C GLU A 9 -16.60 -6.12 1.02
N ALA A 10 -15.60 -5.62 1.76
CA ALA A 10 -15.66 -5.60 3.22
C ALA A 10 -14.90 -4.41 3.81
N VAL A 11 -15.38 -3.96 4.97
CA VAL A 11 -14.73 -2.97 5.85
C VAL A 11 -14.56 -3.62 7.20
N ALA A 12 -13.33 -3.82 7.64
CA ALA A 12 -13.03 -4.62 8.81
C ALA A 12 -12.26 -3.85 9.88
N VAL A 13 -12.63 -4.04 11.13
CA VAL A 13 -11.92 -3.63 12.33
C VAL A 13 -11.43 -4.84 13.16
N LYS A 14 -11.84 -6.05 12.78
CA LYS A 14 -11.46 -7.31 13.41
C LYS A 14 -11.50 -8.46 12.38
N ALA A 15 -10.76 -9.52 12.65
CA ALA A 15 -10.60 -10.66 11.73
C ALA A 15 -11.91 -11.34 11.32
N SER A 16 -12.91 -11.38 12.22
CA SER A 16 -14.22 -11.98 11.90
C SER A 16 -15.03 -11.25 10.82
N GLN A 17 -14.58 -10.06 10.40
CA GLN A 17 -15.20 -9.26 9.35
C GLN A 17 -14.47 -9.37 8.01
N TYR A 18 -13.37 -10.15 7.94
CA TYR A 18 -12.65 -10.37 6.69
C TYR A 18 -13.47 -11.23 5.73
N PRO A 19 -13.34 -10.98 4.41
CA PRO A 19 -13.99 -11.84 3.42
C PRO A 19 -13.38 -13.24 3.42
N PRO A 20 -14.03 -14.23 2.80
CA PRO A 20 -13.49 -15.59 2.67
C PRO A 20 -12.08 -15.63 2.07
N GLU A 21 -11.29 -16.62 2.45
CA GLU A 21 -9.94 -16.86 1.89
C GLU A 21 -10.03 -17.67 0.58
N ASP A 22 -10.73 -17.13 -0.43
CA ASP A 22 -11.07 -17.78 -1.69
C ASP A 22 -10.25 -17.30 -2.89
N ILE A 23 -9.69 -16.09 -2.84
CA ILE A 23 -8.88 -15.50 -3.90
C ILE A 23 -7.66 -14.78 -3.33
N PRO A 24 -6.55 -14.64 -4.11
CA PRO A 24 -5.34 -13.97 -3.65
C PRO A 24 -5.57 -12.50 -3.30
N GLU A 25 -4.76 -11.99 -2.39
CA GLU A 25 -4.80 -10.62 -1.91
C GLU A 25 -3.46 -9.91 -2.06
N ILE A 26 -3.50 -8.66 -2.50
CA ILE A 26 -2.36 -7.74 -2.52
C ILE A 26 -2.72 -6.55 -1.63
N ALA A 27 -1.98 -6.37 -0.53
CA ALA A 27 -2.24 -5.29 0.40
C ALA A 27 -1.39 -4.04 0.07
N PHE A 28 -1.89 -2.90 0.48
CA PHE A 28 -1.24 -1.60 0.31
C PHE A 28 -1.06 -0.93 1.66
N ALA A 29 0.19 -0.60 1.97
CA ALA A 29 0.59 0.08 3.20
C ALA A 29 1.28 1.40 2.89
N GLY A 30 1.18 2.37 3.78
CA GLY A 30 1.86 3.64 3.61
C GLY A 30 1.47 4.64 4.68
N ARG A 31 2.26 5.70 4.81
CA ARG A 31 1.94 6.80 5.71
C ARG A 31 0.66 7.50 5.28
N SER A 32 0.01 8.12 6.26
CA SER A 32 -1.10 9.01 5.97
C SER A 32 -0.69 10.10 4.97
N ASN A 33 -1.56 10.39 4.02
CA ASN A 33 -1.34 11.37 2.94
C ASN A 33 -0.18 11.06 1.97
N VAL A 34 0.31 9.83 1.94
CA VAL A 34 1.31 9.39 0.96
C VAL A 34 0.74 9.31 -0.47
N GLY A 35 -0.59 9.26 -0.60
CA GLY A 35 -1.29 9.14 -1.89
C GLY A 35 -1.88 7.75 -2.14
N LYS A 36 -2.01 6.90 -1.10
CA LYS A 36 -2.49 5.52 -1.22
C LYS A 36 -3.89 5.44 -1.83
N SER A 37 -4.88 6.13 -1.30
CA SER A 37 -6.25 6.12 -1.84
C SER A 37 -6.32 6.62 -3.29
N SER A 38 -5.53 7.64 -3.62
CA SER A 38 -5.45 8.15 -4.99
C SER A 38 -4.85 7.14 -5.96
N LEU A 39 -3.81 6.40 -5.51
CA LEU A 39 -3.21 5.31 -6.29
C LEU A 39 -4.21 4.18 -6.51
N LEU A 40 -4.91 3.74 -5.45
CA LEU A 40 -5.92 2.68 -5.55
C LEU A 40 -7.03 3.06 -6.55
N ASN A 41 -7.50 4.30 -6.51
CA ASN A 41 -8.46 4.80 -7.49
C ASN A 41 -7.91 4.81 -8.91
N LEU A 42 -6.63 5.14 -9.09
CA LEU A 42 -5.97 5.13 -10.41
C LEU A 42 -5.89 3.72 -10.99
N ILE A 43 -5.31 2.77 -10.25
CA ILE A 43 -5.10 1.39 -10.74
C ILE A 43 -6.41 0.62 -10.96
N THR A 44 -7.46 0.97 -10.22
CA THR A 44 -8.80 0.38 -10.39
C THR A 44 -9.64 1.08 -11.45
N GLY A 45 -9.17 2.22 -11.99
CA GLY A 45 -9.95 3.03 -12.91
C GLY A 45 -11.22 3.65 -12.30
N ARG A 46 -11.30 3.77 -10.98
CA ARG A 46 -12.46 4.28 -10.24
C ARG A 46 -12.15 5.64 -9.61
N LYS A 47 -13.12 6.57 -9.67
CA LYS A 47 -12.90 7.93 -9.13
C LYS A 47 -13.00 8.03 -7.61
N ALA A 48 -13.71 7.11 -6.96
CA ALA A 48 -14.02 7.19 -5.53
C ALA A 48 -14.19 5.81 -4.85
N LEU A 49 -13.47 4.78 -5.32
CA LEU A 49 -13.48 3.46 -4.69
C LEU A 49 -12.85 3.54 -3.29
N ALA A 50 -11.62 4.01 -3.23
CA ALA A 50 -10.95 4.31 -1.97
C ALA A 50 -11.20 5.79 -1.62
N ARG A 51 -11.73 6.02 -0.41
CA ARG A 51 -12.01 7.39 0.05
C ARG A 51 -10.71 8.11 0.37
N VAL A 52 -10.49 9.25 -0.27
CA VAL A 52 -9.42 10.17 0.11
C VAL A 52 -9.88 10.86 1.41
N SER A 53 -9.47 10.33 2.56
CA SER A 53 -9.86 10.90 3.86
C SER A 53 -8.94 12.05 4.23
N GLY A 54 -9.50 13.26 4.26
CA GLY A 54 -8.83 14.45 4.81
C GLY A 54 -9.07 14.66 6.31
N SER A 55 -9.75 13.75 7.00
CA SER A 55 -10.12 13.96 8.42
C SER A 55 -9.38 13.00 9.35
N PRO A 56 -8.49 13.50 10.22
CA PRO A 56 -7.93 12.69 11.31
C PRO A 56 -9.03 12.33 12.32
N GLY A 57 -9.01 11.10 12.84
CA GLY A 57 -9.91 10.67 13.93
C GLY A 57 -11.04 9.71 13.55
N LYS A 58 -11.15 9.26 12.30
CA LYS A 58 -12.10 8.18 11.94
C LYS A 58 -11.53 6.81 12.29
N THR A 59 -12.42 5.88 12.67
CA THR A 59 -12.10 4.47 12.93
C THR A 59 -11.24 3.92 11.79
N ARG A 60 -10.06 3.41 12.14
CA ARG A 60 -9.14 2.84 11.16
C ARG A 60 -9.63 1.45 10.79
N THR A 61 -9.82 1.24 9.51
CA THR A 61 -10.34 -0.01 8.96
C THR A 61 -9.37 -0.60 7.95
N ILE A 62 -9.40 -1.91 7.81
CA ILE A 62 -8.86 -2.63 6.66
C ILE A 62 -9.99 -2.74 5.65
N ASN A 63 -9.80 -2.22 4.44
CA ASN A 63 -10.81 -2.25 3.40
C ASN A 63 -10.41 -3.24 2.31
N PHE A 64 -11.33 -4.12 1.96
CA PHE A 64 -11.14 -5.15 0.95
C PHE A 64 -11.92 -4.78 -0.31
N TYR A 65 -11.23 -4.69 -1.43
CA TYR A 65 -11.82 -4.40 -2.74
C TYR A 65 -11.65 -5.62 -3.64
N ARG A 66 -12.74 -6.22 -4.07
CA ARG A 66 -12.75 -7.33 -5.01
C ARG A 66 -12.57 -6.82 -6.44
N CYS A 67 -11.58 -7.35 -7.16
CA CYS A 67 -11.19 -6.92 -8.49
C CYS A 67 -11.39 -8.07 -9.50
N ASP A 68 -12.26 -7.87 -10.48
CA ASP A 68 -12.59 -8.81 -11.58
C ASP A 68 -12.87 -10.25 -11.12
N ASP A 69 -13.28 -10.46 -9.86
CA ASP A 69 -13.42 -11.75 -9.20
C ASP A 69 -12.13 -12.62 -9.20
N LEU A 70 -10.99 -12.03 -9.51
CA LEU A 70 -9.68 -12.68 -9.61
C LEU A 70 -8.81 -12.50 -8.38
N PHE A 71 -8.83 -11.32 -7.76
CA PHE A 71 -8.02 -11.00 -6.59
C PHE A 71 -8.63 -9.86 -5.79
N ARG A 72 -8.09 -9.63 -4.59
CA ARG A 72 -8.43 -8.45 -3.77
C ARG A 72 -7.28 -7.48 -3.67
N ILE A 73 -7.61 -6.21 -3.77
CA ILE A 73 -6.80 -5.12 -3.25
C ILE A 73 -7.21 -4.89 -1.80
N VAL A 74 -6.23 -4.85 -0.88
CA VAL A 74 -6.49 -4.63 0.54
C VAL A 74 -5.83 -3.32 0.98
N ASP A 75 -6.66 -2.36 1.35
CA ASP A 75 -6.22 -1.04 1.81
C ASP A 75 -6.00 -1.08 3.33
N LEU A 76 -4.73 -1.15 3.74
CA LEU A 76 -4.35 -1.10 5.14
C LEU A 76 -4.43 0.34 5.66
N PRO A 77 -4.77 0.54 6.95
CA PRO A 77 -4.80 1.88 7.54
C PRO A 77 -3.46 2.57 7.41
N GLY A 78 -3.47 3.87 7.10
CA GLY A 78 -2.24 4.67 7.03
C GLY A 78 -1.58 4.81 8.40
N TYR A 79 -0.24 4.72 8.46
CA TYR A 79 0.55 4.95 9.67
C TYR A 79 1.12 6.36 9.73
N GLY A 80 1.73 6.74 10.86
CA GLY A 80 2.47 8.00 11.00
C GLY A 80 1.62 9.24 11.29
N PHE A 81 0.44 9.10 11.87
CA PHE A 81 -0.31 10.24 12.36
C PHE A 81 0.32 10.84 13.64
N ALA A 82 0.61 12.13 13.61
CA ALA A 82 1.22 12.84 14.73
C ALA A 82 0.30 13.05 15.97
N LYS A 83 -1.00 12.76 15.82
CA LYS A 83 -2.03 13.05 16.85
C LYS A 83 -2.86 11.84 17.26
N VAL A 84 -2.24 10.69 17.45
CA VAL A 84 -2.92 9.50 17.99
C VAL A 84 -2.37 9.15 19.34
N SER A 85 -3.26 8.73 20.25
CA SER A 85 -2.86 8.20 21.53
C SER A 85 -2.01 6.94 21.37
N ARG A 86 -1.16 6.64 22.35
CA ARG A 86 -0.35 5.42 22.37
C ARG A 86 -1.25 4.18 22.29
N ALA A 87 -2.35 4.16 23.04
CA ALA A 87 -3.30 3.05 23.04
C ALA A 87 -3.96 2.80 21.68
N GLU A 88 -4.28 3.86 20.92
CA GLU A 88 -4.81 3.73 19.56
C GLU A 88 -3.75 3.23 18.57
N SER A 89 -2.50 3.68 18.74
CA SER A 89 -1.37 3.20 17.92
C SER A 89 -1.09 1.71 18.15
N GLU A 90 -1.16 1.23 19.40
CA GLU A 90 -0.98 -0.17 19.76
C GLU A 90 -2.11 -1.05 19.20
N LYS A 91 -3.37 -0.62 19.30
CA LYS A 91 -4.51 -1.34 18.71
C LYS A 91 -4.39 -1.46 17.18
N TRP A 92 -3.97 -0.40 16.55
CA TRP A 92 -3.75 -0.38 15.11
C TRP A 92 -2.60 -1.30 14.70
N GLY A 93 -1.50 -1.28 15.43
CA GLY A 93 -0.38 -2.19 15.23
C GLY A 93 -0.82 -3.65 15.32
N ALA A 94 -1.53 -4.03 16.39
CA ALA A 94 -2.04 -5.37 16.59
C ALA A 94 -3.02 -5.84 15.48
N MET A 95 -3.85 -4.93 14.94
CA MET A 95 -4.76 -5.25 13.85
C MET A 95 -4.01 -5.57 12.55
N ILE A 96 -3.02 -4.76 12.19
CA ILE A 96 -2.18 -4.99 11.01
C ILE A 96 -1.36 -6.26 11.18
N GLU A 97 -0.73 -6.44 12.34
CA GLU A 97 0.05 -7.62 12.67
C GLU A 97 -0.78 -8.89 12.51
N GLY A 98 -1.95 -8.93 13.12
CA GLY A 98 -2.86 -10.06 13.00
C GLY A 98 -3.27 -10.36 11.55
N TYR A 99 -3.46 -9.33 10.72
CA TYR A 99 -3.75 -9.51 9.30
C TYR A 99 -2.53 -10.08 8.54
N LEU A 100 -1.35 -9.49 8.70
CA LEU A 100 -0.13 -9.91 8.00
C LEU A 100 0.30 -11.33 8.38
N GLU A 101 0.16 -11.70 9.65
CA GLU A 101 0.58 -13.00 10.17
C GLU A 101 -0.38 -14.13 9.78
N ASN A 102 -1.69 -13.89 9.82
CA ASN A 102 -2.66 -14.96 9.75
C ASN A 102 -3.39 -15.07 8.40
N ARG A 103 -3.27 -14.09 7.51
CA ARG A 103 -4.03 -14.08 6.25
C ARG A 103 -3.37 -14.93 5.17
N LYS A 104 -3.88 -16.12 4.92
CA LYS A 104 -3.30 -17.12 4.00
C LYS A 104 -3.37 -16.71 2.53
N THR A 105 -4.36 -15.92 2.14
CA THR A 105 -4.54 -15.41 0.77
C THR A 105 -3.65 -14.22 0.45
N LEU A 106 -3.02 -13.59 1.44
CA LEU A 106 -2.11 -12.47 1.24
C LEU A 106 -0.82 -12.92 0.52
N ARG A 107 -0.55 -12.35 -0.64
CA ARG A 107 0.63 -12.66 -1.47
C ARG A 107 1.79 -11.71 -1.22
N LYS A 108 1.52 -10.41 -1.25
CA LYS A 108 2.52 -9.34 -1.06
C LYS A 108 1.87 -8.08 -0.49
N VAL A 109 2.72 -7.23 0.07
CA VAL A 109 2.33 -5.88 0.48
C VAL A 109 3.11 -4.87 -0.34
N VAL A 110 2.40 -4.00 -1.02
CA VAL A 110 2.96 -2.84 -1.73
C VAL A 110 3.09 -1.71 -0.72
N GLN A 111 4.32 -1.32 -0.40
CA GLN A 111 4.56 -0.19 0.48
C GLN A 111 4.71 1.10 -0.30
N LEU A 112 4.01 2.15 0.09
CA LEU A 112 4.06 3.47 -0.54
C LEU A 112 4.96 4.41 0.26
N VAL A 113 5.84 5.12 -0.45
CA VAL A 113 6.66 6.21 0.09
C VAL A 113 6.57 7.43 -0.83
N ASP A 114 6.69 8.63 -0.29
CA ASP A 114 6.73 9.86 -1.09
C ASP A 114 8.14 10.03 -1.67
N ILE A 115 8.26 10.06 -3.00
CA ILE A 115 9.56 10.10 -3.68
C ILE A 115 10.42 11.30 -3.28
N ARG A 116 9.80 12.41 -2.86
CA ARG A 116 10.49 13.66 -2.52
C ARG A 116 11.32 13.58 -1.24
N HIS A 117 11.08 12.57 -0.42
CA HIS A 117 11.66 12.49 0.92
C HIS A 117 12.39 11.16 1.12
N LYS A 118 13.46 11.20 1.91
CA LYS A 118 14.06 9.99 2.47
C LYS A 118 12.98 9.27 3.29
N PRO A 119 12.81 7.93 3.13
CA PRO A 119 11.89 7.17 3.96
C PRO A 119 12.09 7.45 5.46
N SER A 120 11.00 7.62 6.19
CA SER A 120 11.01 7.89 7.62
C SER A 120 11.36 6.62 8.42
N ALA A 121 11.67 6.79 9.71
CA ALA A 121 11.86 5.65 10.60
C ALA A 121 10.67 4.69 10.63
N GLN A 122 9.45 5.21 10.50
CA GLN A 122 8.22 4.40 10.43
C GLN A 122 8.11 3.63 9.10
N ASP A 123 8.58 4.21 7.99
CA ASP A 123 8.64 3.50 6.71
C ASP A 123 9.66 2.35 6.78
N VAL A 124 10.81 2.59 7.40
CA VAL A 124 11.83 1.56 7.63
C VAL A 124 11.28 0.43 8.52
N GLN A 125 10.66 0.79 9.64
CA GLN A 125 10.05 -0.19 10.55
C GLN A 125 8.99 -1.05 9.85
N MET A 126 8.12 -0.42 9.03
CA MET A 126 7.12 -1.16 8.26
C MET A 126 7.78 -2.10 7.26
N TYR A 127 8.81 -1.65 6.54
CA TYR A 127 9.50 -2.49 5.55
C TYR A 127 10.21 -3.68 6.19
N GLU A 128 10.89 -3.49 7.33
CA GLU A 128 11.49 -4.57 8.11
C GLU A 128 10.45 -5.59 8.59
N TYR A 129 9.29 -5.10 8.99
CA TYR A 129 8.17 -5.93 9.40
C TYR A 129 7.65 -6.80 8.24
N LEU A 130 7.51 -6.18 7.05
CA LEU A 130 7.13 -6.92 5.85
C LEU A 130 8.18 -7.96 5.46
N LYS A 131 9.47 -7.65 5.61
CA LYS A 131 10.57 -8.62 5.40
C LYS A 131 10.46 -9.82 6.33
N TYR A 132 10.16 -9.58 7.60
CA TYR A 132 10.00 -10.65 8.59
C TYR A 132 8.92 -11.67 8.17
N TYR A 133 7.83 -11.22 7.55
CA TYR A 133 6.76 -12.09 7.04
C TYR A 133 6.96 -12.54 5.57
N GLY A 134 8.04 -12.14 4.91
CA GLY A 134 8.28 -12.45 3.48
C GLY A 134 7.31 -11.76 2.51
N LEU A 135 6.70 -10.66 2.95
CA LEU A 135 5.68 -9.88 2.22
C LEU A 135 6.23 -8.62 1.55
N ASP A 136 7.51 -8.35 1.71
CA ASP A 136 8.25 -7.21 1.15
C ASP A 136 8.56 -7.34 -0.35
N GLY A 137 9.32 -6.41 -0.88
CA GLY A 137 9.92 -6.47 -2.22
C GLY A 137 9.26 -5.56 -3.25
N ILE A 138 8.15 -4.87 -2.92
CA ILE A 138 7.51 -3.92 -3.82
C ILE A 138 7.28 -2.60 -3.09
N VAL A 139 7.93 -1.54 -3.58
CA VAL A 139 7.76 -0.18 -3.09
C VAL A 139 7.27 0.71 -4.22
N VAL A 140 6.23 1.48 -3.97
CA VAL A 140 5.75 2.53 -4.88
C VAL A 140 6.25 3.88 -4.38
N ALA A 141 7.05 4.55 -5.20
CA ALA A 141 7.50 5.91 -4.96
C ALA A 141 6.47 6.88 -5.56
N THR A 142 5.56 7.38 -4.71
CA THR A 142 4.45 8.24 -5.12
C THR A 142 4.90 9.67 -5.44
N LYS A 143 4.03 10.43 -6.10
CA LYS A 143 4.26 11.85 -6.46
C LYS A 143 5.49 12.05 -7.34
N ALA A 144 5.75 11.10 -8.24
CA ALA A 144 6.90 11.13 -9.14
C ALA A 144 6.93 12.33 -10.09
N ASP A 145 5.81 13.03 -10.28
CA ASP A 145 5.72 14.30 -11.01
C ASP A 145 6.39 15.49 -10.30
N LYS A 146 6.64 15.35 -8.98
CA LYS A 146 7.25 16.42 -8.16
C LYS A 146 8.77 16.43 -8.19
N VAL A 147 9.40 15.49 -8.88
CA VAL A 147 10.86 15.41 -9.03
C VAL A 147 11.24 15.38 -10.50
N GLY A 148 12.36 16.04 -10.83
CA GLY A 148 12.88 16.06 -12.20
C GLY A 148 13.35 14.68 -12.66
N ASN A 149 13.21 14.39 -13.95
CA ASN A 149 13.61 13.09 -14.52
C ASN A 149 15.07 12.72 -14.21
N ASN A 150 15.96 13.73 -14.28
CA ASN A 150 17.39 13.53 -14.00
C ASN A 150 17.69 13.21 -12.53
N GLN A 151 16.76 13.49 -11.62
CA GLN A 151 16.92 13.28 -10.18
C GLN A 151 16.24 12.00 -9.69
N LYS A 152 15.31 11.43 -10.47
CA LYS A 152 14.53 10.25 -10.06
C LYS A 152 15.41 9.08 -9.65
N ALA A 153 16.47 8.79 -10.42
CA ALA A 153 17.38 7.68 -10.11
C ALA A 153 18.06 7.85 -8.74
N ALA A 154 18.44 9.08 -8.37
CA ALA A 154 19.05 9.37 -7.08
C ALA A 154 18.05 9.18 -5.92
N TYR A 155 16.80 9.63 -6.08
CA TYR A 155 15.73 9.41 -5.08
C TYR A 155 15.40 7.93 -4.91
N ILE A 156 15.27 7.18 -6.01
CA ILE A 156 15.06 5.72 -5.98
C ILE A 156 16.20 5.03 -5.27
N LYS A 157 17.45 5.40 -5.54
CA LYS A 157 18.62 4.86 -4.85
C LYS A 157 18.55 5.12 -3.33
N THR A 158 18.20 6.33 -2.93
CA THR A 158 18.02 6.70 -1.52
C THR A 158 16.93 5.86 -0.85
N ILE A 159 15.78 5.64 -1.52
CA ILE A 159 14.68 4.79 -1.03
C ILE A 159 15.20 3.37 -0.80
N ARG A 160 15.82 2.77 -1.82
CA ARG A 160 16.36 1.40 -1.73
C ARG A 160 17.35 1.23 -0.58
N GLN A 161 18.28 2.16 -0.45
CA GLN A 161 19.31 2.11 0.60
C GLN A 161 18.70 2.29 1.99
N THR A 162 17.78 3.23 2.14
CA THR A 162 17.16 3.54 3.44
C THR A 162 16.28 2.39 3.93
N LEU A 163 15.56 1.74 3.05
CA LEU A 163 14.69 0.59 3.39
C LEU A 163 15.47 -0.74 3.45
N GLY A 164 16.74 -0.77 3.05
CA GLY A 164 17.52 -2.01 3.00
C GLY A 164 16.97 -3.03 2.02
N MET A 165 16.56 -2.57 0.84
CA MET A 165 15.96 -3.40 -0.21
C MET A 165 16.96 -4.31 -0.88
N GLY A 166 16.54 -5.53 -1.20
CA GLY A 166 17.31 -6.52 -1.96
C GLY A 166 17.45 -6.15 -3.44
N ARG A 167 18.30 -6.87 -4.17
CA ARG A 167 18.53 -6.61 -5.61
C ARG A 167 17.29 -6.82 -6.46
N GLU A 168 16.53 -7.85 -6.16
CA GLU A 168 15.31 -8.25 -6.88
C GLU A 168 14.08 -7.39 -6.53
N ASP A 169 14.15 -6.61 -5.44
CA ASP A 169 13.05 -5.76 -5.01
C ASP A 169 12.83 -4.62 -6.01
N LYS A 170 11.58 -4.23 -6.17
CA LYS A 170 11.17 -3.20 -7.13
C LYS A 170 10.80 -1.90 -6.45
N VAL A 171 11.29 -0.79 -7.00
CA VAL A 171 10.79 0.55 -6.67
C VAL A 171 10.17 1.13 -7.92
N ILE A 172 8.86 1.31 -7.91
CA ILE A 172 8.07 1.79 -9.04
C ILE A 172 7.68 3.25 -8.80
N PRO A 173 8.24 4.21 -9.54
CA PRO A 173 7.83 5.61 -9.44
C PRO A 173 6.47 5.81 -10.10
N VAL A 174 5.51 6.36 -9.33
CA VAL A 174 4.15 6.59 -9.81
C VAL A 174 3.73 8.05 -9.65
N SER A 175 3.09 8.59 -10.68
CA SER A 175 2.37 9.85 -10.60
C SER A 175 0.89 9.64 -10.90
N VAL A 176 0.05 9.83 -9.90
CA VAL A 176 -1.40 9.82 -10.07
C VAL A 176 -1.84 10.99 -10.96
N LEU A 177 -1.20 12.15 -10.81
CA LEU A 177 -1.53 13.36 -11.59
C LEU A 177 -1.26 13.18 -13.08
N LYS A 178 -0.11 12.59 -13.42
CA LYS A 178 0.31 12.34 -14.82
C LYS A 178 -0.12 10.98 -15.35
N LYS A 179 -0.73 10.14 -14.52
CA LYS A 179 -1.11 8.75 -14.84
C LYS A 179 0.08 7.98 -15.43
N THR A 180 1.16 7.87 -14.67
CA THR A 180 2.37 7.14 -15.07
C THR A 180 2.80 6.16 -13.98
N GLY A 181 3.33 5.00 -14.39
CA GLY A 181 3.81 3.93 -13.48
C GLY A 181 2.71 2.99 -12.97
N ASP A 182 1.46 3.29 -13.22
CA ASP A 182 0.31 2.46 -12.84
C ASP A 182 0.23 1.17 -13.65
N GLU A 183 0.56 1.20 -14.93
CA GLU A 183 0.61 0.01 -15.79
C GLU A 183 1.70 -0.96 -15.33
N GLU A 184 2.91 -0.46 -15.05
CA GLU A 184 4.02 -1.27 -14.52
C GLU A 184 3.64 -1.90 -13.16
N LEU A 185 3.01 -1.13 -12.28
CA LEU A 185 2.53 -1.64 -11.00
C LEU A 185 1.49 -2.75 -11.17
N LEU A 186 0.54 -2.58 -12.08
CA LEU A 186 -0.46 -3.60 -12.38
C LEU A 186 0.16 -4.88 -12.96
N GLU A 187 1.13 -4.77 -13.85
CA GLU A 187 1.86 -5.94 -14.37
C GLU A 187 2.57 -6.72 -13.25
N VAL A 188 3.22 -6.02 -12.34
CA VAL A 188 3.84 -6.63 -11.17
C VAL A 188 2.81 -7.31 -10.27
N ILE A 189 1.68 -6.66 -9.98
CA ILE A 189 0.60 -7.24 -9.17
C ILE A 189 0.08 -8.52 -9.82
N ILE A 190 -0.21 -8.50 -11.12
CA ILE A 190 -0.76 -9.64 -11.85
C ILE A 190 0.21 -10.82 -11.86
N SER A 191 1.52 -10.56 -11.93
CA SER A 191 2.53 -11.62 -11.89
C SER A 191 2.59 -12.37 -10.56
N LEU A 192 1.91 -11.88 -9.52
CA LEU A 192 1.86 -12.47 -8.18
C LEU A 192 0.57 -13.28 -7.91
N LEU A 193 -0.40 -13.21 -8.81
CA LEU A 193 -1.67 -13.91 -8.69
C LEU A 193 -1.56 -15.36 -9.16
#